data_77245c495b7263991887a3d05fac97d3
#
_entry.id   77245c495b7263991887a3d05fac97d3
#
_cell.length_a   1.000
_cell.length_b   1.000
_cell.length_c   1.000
_cell.angle_alpha   90.00
_cell.angle_beta   90.00
_cell.angle_gamma   90.00
#
_symmetry.space_group_name_H-M   'P 1'
#
loop_
_entity.id
_entity.type
_entity.pdbx_description
1 polymer ?
#
loop_
_entity_poly.entity_id
_entity_poly.type
_entity_poly.pdbx_seq_one_letter_code
_entity_poly.pdbx_strand_id
1 'polypeptide(L)'
;MVSRRNWLRLTAAGSAALTLNPRMLEALQTGAVRTRVIPSTGEQVPMIGLGGRWISMNSSPEELTGHRAVLHELAKDAEAAGRVFDSAAGYGGGGSEEYAGRWADEDGFAENIFWATKVNVAGRGGGSVDAARVRDQIERSFERMRVPVIDLNQVHNMGDPPTQLGVLQEYKESGRIRYTGMTTTSAGQYGALARVMREYPIDFIGIDYAIDNREAEEEILPLALDRGIGVIVYLPFGRSRMWRRIGDRTLPDWAREFDAHTWAQFMLKFVIANPAVTVAAPGTGDPEHMVDNLGGGRGRLPTADHLRRMLELVESLPGG
;
A
#
# COMPACT_ATOMS: atom_id res chain seq x y z
N MET A 1 22.52 7.05 9.77
CA MET A 1 21.17 6.49 9.59
C MET A 1 21.30 4.98 9.65
N VAL A 2 20.74 4.34 10.66
CA VAL A 2 20.76 2.87 10.76
C VAL A 2 19.62 2.36 9.87
N SER A 3 19.96 1.64 8.80
CA SER A 3 18.95 1.05 7.92
C SER A 3 18.28 -0.12 8.63
N ARG A 4 17.05 -0.49 8.22
CA ARG A 4 16.33 -1.68 8.68
C ARG A 4 17.20 -2.95 8.59
N ARG A 5 18.08 -3.02 7.61
CA ARG A 5 19.08 -4.07 7.38
C ARG A 5 20.18 -4.11 8.47
N ASN A 6 20.60 -2.97 8.97
CA ASN A 6 21.59 -2.87 10.06
C ASN A 6 20.96 -3.20 11.42
N TRP A 7 19.66 -2.96 11.59
CA TRP A 7 18.95 -3.32 12.81
C TRP A 7 18.91 -4.85 13.00
N LEU A 8 18.63 -5.61 11.92
CA LEU A 8 18.66 -7.09 11.96
C LEU A 8 20.07 -7.65 12.18
N ARG A 9 21.13 -6.91 11.81
CA ARG A 9 22.53 -7.33 12.04
C ARG A 9 23.07 -6.98 13.42
N LEU A 10 22.56 -5.94 14.08
CA LEU A 10 22.99 -5.53 15.41
C LEU A 10 22.40 -6.41 16.53
N THR A 11 21.29 -7.09 16.29
CA THR A 11 20.69 -8.04 17.25
C THR A 11 21.42 -9.39 17.33
N ALA A 12 22.39 -9.65 16.45
CA ALA A 12 23.18 -10.89 16.45
C ALA A 12 24.24 -11.00 17.56
N ALA A 13 24.37 -9.99 18.41
CA ALA A 13 25.40 -9.98 19.46
C ALA A 13 24.79 -9.83 20.85
N GLY A 14 23.91 -10.74 21.27
CA GLY A 14 23.59 -10.75 22.71
C GLY A 14 22.20 -11.17 23.17
N SER A 15 21.46 -11.93 22.39
CA SER A 15 20.38 -12.80 22.89
C SER A 15 19.98 -13.73 21.77
N ALA A 16 19.58 -14.96 22.06
CA ALA A 16 19.02 -15.90 21.12
C ALA A 16 17.64 -15.39 20.63
N ALA A 17 17.63 -14.26 19.92
CA ALA A 17 16.56 -13.89 19.05
C ALA A 17 16.56 -14.95 17.95
N LEU A 18 15.58 -15.85 17.99
CA LEU A 18 15.26 -16.73 16.89
C LEU A 18 15.13 -15.86 15.64
N THR A 19 16.19 -15.79 14.85
CA THR A 19 16.10 -15.33 13.47
C THR A 19 15.19 -16.33 12.79
N LEU A 20 13.90 -15.99 12.71
CA LEU A 20 12.95 -16.83 12.02
C LEU A 20 13.41 -16.88 10.56
N ASN A 21 13.86 -18.06 10.14
CA ASN A 21 14.11 -18.37 8.76
C ASN A 21 12.83 -18.04 7.95
N PRO A 22 12.91 -17.53 6.71
CA PRO A 22 11.75 -17.27 5.85
C PRO A 22 10.76 -18.43 5.81
N ARG A 23 11.24 -19.68 5.79
CA ARG A 23 10.40 -20.88 5.88
C ARG A 23 9.68 -21.04 7.23
N MET A 24 10.24 -20.54 8.32
CA MET A 24 9.55 -20.52 9.64
C MET A 24 8.53 -19.37 9.70
N LEU A 25 8.82 -18.23 9.11
CA LEU A 25 7.85 -17.13 8.92
C LEU A 25 6.66 -17.61 8.06
N GLU A 26 6.93 -18.30 6.97
CA GLU A 26 5.91 -18.88 6.09
C GLU A 26 5.08 -19.95 6.82
N ALA A 27 5.72 -20.81 7.63
CA ALA A 27 5.03 -21.80 8.46
C ALA A 27 4.21 -21.18 9.61
N LEU A 28 4.56 -19.99 10.09
CA LEU A 28 3.80 -19.24 11.09
C LEU A 28 2.66 -18.43 10.49
N GLN A 29 2.62 -18.26 9.17
CA GLN A 29 1.51 -17.61 8.44
C GLN A 29 0.30 -18.56 8.31
N THR A 30 -0.14 -19.12 9.44
CA THR A 30 -1.34 -19.95 9.48
C THR A 30 -2.60 -19.05 9.44
N GLY A 31 -3.55 -19.43 8.61
CA GLY A 31 -4.83 -18.73 8.50
C GLY A 31 -5.13 -18.26 7.06
N ALA A 32 -6.43 -18.12 6.78
CA ALA A 32 -6.91 -17.66 5.48
C ALA A 32 -6.44 -16.23 5.19
N VAL A 33 -6.14 -15.95 3.93
CA VAL A 33 -5.91 -14.58 3.45
C VAL A 33 -7.18 -13.77 3.67
N ARG A 34 -7.03 -12.62 4.29
CA ARG A 34 -8.13 -11.69 4.47
C ARG A 34 -8.33 -10.85 3.24
N THR A 35 -9.57 -10.78 2.81
CA THR A 35 -10.00 -9.93 1.72
C THR A 35 -10.98 -8.87 2.21
N ARG A 36 -11.13 -7.82 1.42
CA ARG A 36 -12.19 -6.82 1.59
C ARG A 36 -12.81 -6.48 0.25
N VAL A 37 -14.10 -6.19 0.27
CA VAL A 37 -14.82 -5.77 -0.93
C VAL A 37 -14.38 -4.37 -1.36
N ILE A 38 -14.24 -4.19 -2.67
CA ILE A 38 -14.24 -2.87 -3.30
C ILE A 38 -15.69 -2.39 -3.31
N PRO A 39 -16.04 -1.30 -2.59
CA PRO A 39 -17.44 -0.95 -2.37
C PRO A 39 -18.25 -0.70 -3.65
N SER A 40 -17.62 -0.13 -4.69
CA SER A 40 -18.29 0.22 -5.94
C SER A 40 -18.70 -1.00 -6.80
N THR A 41 -18.07 -2.18 -6.61
CA THR A 41 -18.33 -3.36 -7.46
C THR A 41 -18.63 -4.64 -6.67
N GLY A 42 -18.26 -4.72 -5.41
CA GLY A 42 -18.36 -5.95 -4.61
C GLY A 42 -17.20 -6.93 -4.84
N GLU A 43 -16.24 -6.61 -5.68
CA GLU A 43 -15.05 -7.45 -5.91
C GLU A 43 -14.20 -7.56 -4.64
N GLN A 44 -13.70 -8.77 -4.37
CA GLN A 44 -12.87 -9.05 -3.19
C GLN A 44 -11.37 -8.88 -3.53
N VAL A 45 -10.66 -8.07 -2.75
CA VAL A 45 -9.20 -7.93 -2.87
C VAL A 45 -8.51 -8.27 -1.56
N PRO A 46 -7.30 -8.89 -1.59
CA PRO A 46 -6.49 -9.09 -0.39
C PRO A 46 -6.16 -7.76 0.28
N MET A 47 -6.27 -7.74 1.62
CA MET A 47 -6.12 -6.50 2.40
C MET A 47 -4.68 -5.99 2.51
N ILE A 48 -3.68 -6.78 2.11
CA ILE A 48 -2.27 -6.36 2.05
C ILE A 48 -1.79 -6.40 0.61
N GLY A 49 -1.31 -5.26 0.14
CA GLY A 49 -0.66 -5.06 -1.16
C GLY A 49 0.80 -4.61 -0.99
N LEU A 50 1.37 -4.04 -2.03
CA LEU A 50 2.74 -3.52 -2.09
C LEU A 50 2.77 -2.12 -2.70
N GLY A 51 3.43 -1.18 -2.04
CA GLY A 51 3.80 0.11 -2.62
C GLY A 51 5.12 0.04 -3.37
N GLY A 52 5.14 0.38 -4.66
CA GLY A 52 6.26 0.18 -5.58
C GLY A 52 7.30 1.31 -5.64
N ARG A 53 7.29 2.28 -4.72
CA ARG A 53 8.14 3.49 -4.83
C ARG A 53 9.66 3.26 -4.85
N TRP A 54 10.13 2.13 -4.39
CA TRP A 54 11.58 1.82 -4.33
C TRP A 54 12.17 1.33 -5.64
N ILE A 55 11.37 0.81 -6.57
CA ILE A 55 11.83 0.33 -7.87
C ILE A 55 12.16 1.56 -8.71
N SER A 56 13.42 1.69 -9.13
CA SER A 56 13.92 2.87 -9.83
C SER A 56 14.78 2.49 -11.02
N MET A 57 14.79 3.33 -12.06
CA MET A 57 15.72 3.22 -13.17
C MET A 57 17.20 3.33 -12.74
N ASN A 58 17.44 3.90 -11.55
CA ASN A 58 18.77 4.03 -10.96
C ASN A 58 19.11 2.93 -9.95
N SER A 59 18.25 1.93 -9.78
CA SER A 59 18.54 0.80 -8.89
C SER A 59 19.68 -0.05 -9.44
N SER A 60 20.53 -0.52 -8.53
CA SER A 60 21.61 -1.46 -8.88
C SER A 60 21.04 -2.82 -9.31
N PRO A 61 21.81 -3.64 -10.05
CA PRO A 61 21.39 -5.00 -10.41
C PRO A 61 21.01 -5.88 -9.20
N GLU A 62 21.70 -5.71 -8.07
CA GLU A 62 21.40 -6.42 -6.82
C GLU A 62 20.05 -5.98 -6.26
N GLU A 63 19.77 -4.67 -6.19
CA GLU A 63 18.48 -4.14 -5.76
C GLU A 63 17.36 -4.59 -6.68
N LEU A 64 17.57 -4.57 -8.01
CA LEU A 64 16.55 -5.04 -8.97
C LEU A 64 16.24 -6.53 -8.79
N THR A 65 17.25 -7.36 -8.48
CA THR A 65 17.03 -8.78 -8.15
C THR A 65 16.16 -8.94 -6.90
N GLY A 66 16.44 -8.17 -5.85
CA GLY A 66 15.61 -8.13 -4.64
C GLY A 66 14.18 -7.67 -4.91
N HIS A 67 14.02 -6.62 -5.71
CA HIS A 67 12.70 -6.08 -6.09
C HIS A 67 11.88 -7.09 -6.91
N ARG A 68 12.52 -7.81 -7.86
CA ARG A 68 11.86 -8.89 -8.61
C ARG A 68 11.36 -10.00 -7.68
N ALA A 69 12.20 -10.41 -6.71
CA ALA A 69 11.80 -11.40 -5.70
C ALA A 69 10.63 -10.91 -4.82
N VAL A 70 10.59 -9.61 -4.46
CA VAL A 70 9.44 -9.02 -3.74
C VAL A 70 8.14 -9.13 -4.53
N LEU A 71 8.17 -8.88 -5.85
CA LEU A 71 6.98 -9.03 -6.70
C LEU A 71 6.55 -10.49 -6.84
N HIS A 72 7.49 -11.43 -6.89
CA HIS A 72 7.16 -12.85 -6.84
C HIS A 72 6.45 -13.23 -5.53
N GLU A 73 6.91 -12.73 -4.38
CA GLU A 73 6.24 -12.97 -3.10
C GLU A 73 4.82 -12.34 -3.08
N LEU A 74 4.65 -11.15 -3.67
CA LEU A 74 3.35 -10.52 -3.81
C LEU A 74 2.39 -11.39 -4.63
N ALA A 75 2.86 -11.93 -5.76
CA ALA A 75 2.05 -12.68 -6.72
C ALA A 75 1.75 -14.12 -6.28
N LYS A 76 2.49 -14.67 -5.28
CA LYS A 76 2.17 -15.96 -4.68
C LYS A 76 0.82 -15.91 -3.98
N ASP A 77 0.09 -17.00 -3.99
CA ASP A 77 -1.21 -17.13 -3.32
C ASP A 77 -2.22 -16.02 -3.69
N ALA A 78 -2.09 -15.44 -4.86
CA ALA A 78 -3.05 -14.47 -5.36
C ALA A 78 -4.33 -15.20 -5.75
N GLU A 79 -5.24 -15.38 -4.78
CA GLU A 79 -6.56 -15.91 -5.05
C GLU A 79 -7.42 -14.85 -5.76
N ALA A 80 -8.05 -15.24 -6.84
CA ALA A 80 -9.14 -14.59 -7.60
C ALA A 80 -8.91 -13.16 -8.14
N ALA A 81 -8.56 -12.14 -7.33
CA ALA A 81 -8.52 -10.75 -7.79
C ALA A 81 -7.10 -10.15 -7.90
N GLY A 82 -6.07 -10.95 -7.63
CA GLY A 82 -4.70 -10.43 -7.53
C GLY A 82 -4.47 -9.56 -6.29
N ARG A 83 -3.20 -9.31 -5.96
CA ARG A 83 -2.80 -8.40 -4.90
C ARG A 83 -2.45 -7.03 -5.46
N VAL A 84 -2.85 -5.99 -4.76
CA VAL A 84 -2.56 -4.61 -5.19
C VAL A 84 -1.06 -4.37 -5.22
N PHE A 85 -0.52 -4.06 -6.40
CA PHE A 85 0.76 -3.40 -6.60
C PHE A 85 0.49 -1.94 -6.94
N ASP A 86 0.84 -1.04 -6.02
CA ASP A 86 0.56 0.39 -6.15
C ASP A 86 1.82 1.16 -6.58
N SER A 87 1.85 1.57 -7.85
CA SER A 87 2.91 2.36 -8.47
C SER A 87 2.49 3.83 -8.67
N ALA A 88 3.27 4.56 -9.45
CA ALA A 88 2.93 5.86 -10.02
C ALA A 88 3.85 6.15 -11.23
N ALA A 89 3.35 6.88 -12.21
CA ALA A 89 4.07 7.23 -13.44
C ALA A 89 5.45 7.90 -13.20
N GLY A 90 5.62 8.57 -12.05
CA GLY A 90 6.86 9.24 -11.68
C GLY A 90 7.77 8.44 -10.73
N TYR A 91 7.36 7.28 -10.23
CA TYR A 91 8.19 6.53 -9.27
C TYR A 91 9.44 5.97 -9.93
N GLY A 92 10.59 6.30 -9.34
CA GLY A 92 11.88 5.87 -9.85
C GLY A 92 12.18 6.28 -11.29
N GLY A 93 11.65 7.42 -11.74
CA GLY A 93 11.78 7.86 -13.14
C GLY A 93 10.97 7.03 -14.14
N GLY A 94 9.91 6.37 -13.67
CA GLY A 94 9.10 5.41 -14.42
C GLY A 94 9.52 3.96 -14.22
N GLY A 95 10.64 3.73 -13.54
CA GLY A 95 11.20 2.40 -13.31
C GLY A 95 10.26 1.48 -12.52
N SER A 96 9.44 2.03 -11.62
CA SER A 96 8.48 1.23 -10.87
C SER A 96 7.47 0.52 -11.78
N GLU A 97 6.91 1.22 -12.75
CA GLU A 97 6.01 0.64 -13.75
C GLU A 97 6.75 -0.28 -14.72
N GLU A 98 7.87 0.19 -15.27
CA GLU A 98 8.66 -0.50 -16.31
C GLU A 98 9.19 -1.85 -15.84
N TYR A 99 9.87 -1.88 -14.68
CA TYR A 99 10.44 -3.13 -14.18
C TYR A 99 9.36 -4.10 -13.70
N ALA A 100 8.32 -3.60 -12.99
CA ALA A 100 7.25 -4.47 -12.53
C ALA A 100 6.48 -5.11 -13.69
N GLY A 101 6.09 -4.32 -14.69
CA GLY A 101 5.40 -4.82 -15.87
C GLY A 101 6.24 -5.82 -16.66
N ARG A 102 7.53 -5.52 -16.87
CA ARG A 102 8.44 -6.42 -17.55
C ARG A 102 8.61 -7.76 -16.81
N TRP A 103 8.85 -7.74 -15.49
CA TRP A 103 9.03 -8.98 -14.74
C TRP A 103 7.74 -9.81 -14.66
N ALA A 104 6.59 -9.15 -14.52
CA ALA A 104 5.31 -9.86 -14.50
C ALA A 104 5.01 -10.55 -15.83
N ASP A 105 5.37 -9.92 -16.96
CA ASP A 105 5.26 -10.47 -18.32
C ASP A 105 6.25 -11.64 -18.51
N GLU A 106 7.55 -11.41 -18.22
CA GLU A 106 8.61 -12.43 -18.36
C GLU A 106 8.37 -13.69 -17.51
N ASP A 107 7.85 -13.52 -16.28
CA ASP A 107 7.68 -14.60 -15.31
C ASP A 107 6.25 -15.15 -15.25
N GLY A 108 5.32 -14.57 -16.04
CA GLY A 108 3.98 -15.09 -16.24
C GLY A 108 3.04 -14.93 -15.05
N PHE A 109 3.21 -13.88 -14.23
CA PHE A 109 2.33 -13.63 -13.07
C PHE A 109 1.51 -12.33 -13.16
N ALA A 110 1.42 -11.71 -14.34
CA ALA A 110 0.72 -10.44 -14.51
C ALA A 110 -0.76 -10.50 -14.08
N GLU A 111 -1.43 -11.63 -14.29
CA GLU A 111 -2.82 -11.85 -13.91
C GLU A 111 -3.02 -11.99 -12.38
N ASN A 112 -1.95 -12.23 -11.62
CA ASN A 112 -1.98 -12.33 -10.16
C ASN A 112 -1.84 -10.97 -9.47
N ILE A 113 -1.72 -9.88 -10.23
CA ILE A 113 -1.53 -8.53 -9.74
C ILE A 113 -2.77 -7.68 -10.06
N PHE A 114 -3.26 -6.97 -9.05
CA PHE A 114 -4.16 -5.84 -9.23
C PHE A 114 -3.30 -4.60 -9.49
N TRP A 115 -3.28 -4.15 -10.73
CA TRP A 115 -2.39 -3.08 -11.19
C TRP A 115 -2.93 -1.71 -10.84
N ALA A 116 -2.29 -1.04 -9.88
CA ALA A 116 -2.61 0.33 -9.51
C ALA A 116 -1.46 1.28 -9.84
N THR A 117 -1.79 2.44 -10.43
CA THR A 117 -0.84 3.51 -10.70
C THR A 117 -1.46 4.89 -10.51
N LYS A 118 -0.69 5.94 -10.79
CA LYS A 118 -1.14 7.34 -10.56
C LYS A 118 -0.63 8.26 -11.65
N VAL A 119 -1.54 9.07 -12.17
CA VAL A 119 -1.21 10.19 -13.06
C VAL A 119 -0.84 11.44 -12.23
N ASN A 120 0.18 12.17 -12.64
CA ASN A 120 0.71 13.32 -11.89
C ASN A 120 1.25 14.43 -12.82
N VAL A 121 0.42 14.90 -13.73
CA VAL A 121 0.85 15.97 -14.67
C VAL A 121 0.91 17.32 -14.00
N ALA A 122 -0.01 17.61 -13.07
CA ALA A 122 -0.05 18.86 -12.31
C ALA A 122 1.04 18.97 -11.23
N GLY A 123 1.63 17.83 -10.80
CA GLY A 123 2.55 17.82 -9.68
C GLY A 123 1.90 18.14 -8.32
N ARG A 124 2.74 18.40 -7.32
CA ARG A 124 2.28 18.85 -6.00
C ARG A 124 1.93 20.34 -6.03
N GLY A 125 0.78 20.67 -5.50
CA GLY A 125 0.32 22.06 -5.40
C GLY A 125 -0.54 22.51 -6.56
N GLY A 126 -0.76 21.65 -7.54
CA GLY A 126 -1.74 21.85 -8.59
C GLY A 126 -1.36 22.95 -9.60
N GLY A 127 -2.30 23.33 -10.37
CA GLY A 127 -2.26 24.22 -11.52
C GLY A 127 -3.01 23.53 -12.65
N SER A 128 -3.66 24.31 -13.52
CA SER A 128 -4.38 23.75 -14.67
C SER A 128 -3.43 22.98 -15.57
N VAL A 129 -3.83 21.78 -16.00
CA VAL A 129 -3.04 20.92 -16.89
C VAL A 129 -3.76 20.74 -18.23
N ASP A 130 -2.95 20.45 -19.25
CA ASP A 130 -3.46 20.04 -20.56
C ASP A 130 -3.91 18.57 -20.51
N ALA A 131 -5.16 18.31 -20.86
CA ALA A 131 -5.73 16.96 -20.93
C ALA A 131 -4.97 16.03 -21.89
N ALA A 132 -4.35 16.56 -22.96
CA ALA A 132 -3.53 15.76 -23.85
C ALA A 132 -2.29 15.19 -23.12
N ARG A 133 -1.65 16.00 -22.27
CA ARG A 133 -0.51 15.54 -21.46
C ARG A 133 -0.92 14.48 -20.42
N VAL A 134 -2.14 14.57 -19.91
CA VAL A 134 -2.68 13.54 -19.00
C VAL A 134 -2.83 12.22 -19.74
N ARG A 135 -3.44 12.24 -20.94
CA ARG A 135 -3.55 11.04 -21.81
C ARG A 135 -2.18 10.47 -22.16
N ASP A 136 -1.23 11.28 -22.59
CA ASP A 136 0.13 10.84 -22.89
C ASP A 136 0.81 10.14 -21.70
N GLN A 137 0.58 10.61 -20.48
CA GLN A 137 1.16 9.99 -19.30
C GLN A 137 0.48 8.64 -18.98
N ILE A 138 -0.85 8.54 -19.16
CA ILE A 138 -1.60 7.30 -18.98
C ILE A 138 -1.17 6.24 -20.02
N GLU A 139 -1.04 6.63 -21.30
CA GLU A 139 -0.57 5.70 -22.33
C GLU A 139 0.83 5.17 -22.03
N ARG A 140 1.75 6.01 -21.58
CA ARG A 140 3.07 5.55 -21.13
C ARG A 140 3.01 4.59 -19.94
N SER A 141 2.03 4.75 -19.04
CA SER A 141 1.84 3.79 -17.96
C SER A 141 1.39 2.43 -18.49
N PHE A 142 0.48 2.38 -19.47
CA PHE A 142 0.10 1.14 -20.15
C PHE A 142 1.29 0.44 -20.83
N GLU A 143 2.10 1.21 -21.57
CA GLU A 143 3.30 0.71 -22.25
C GLU A 143 4.30 0.09 -21.27
N ARG A 144 4.58 0.78 -20.14
CA ARG A 144 5.51 0.32 -19.12
C ARG A 144 5.02 -0.90 -18.35
N MET A 145 3.76 -0.87 -17.94
CA MET A 145 3.16 -1.96 -17.17
C MET A 145 2.84 -3.17 -18.03
N ARG A 146 2.79 -3.03 -19.39
CA ARG A 146 2.53 -4.09 -20.35
C ARG A 146 1.20 -4.82 -20.11
N VAL A 147 0.20 -4.08 -19.68
CA VAL A 147 -1.13 -4.62 -19.39
C VAL A 147 -2.18 -4.01 -20.32
N PRO A 148 -3.18 -4.78 -20.77
CA PRO A 148 -4.26 -4.24 -21.61
C PRO A 148 -5.24 -3.38 -20.80
N VAL A 149 -5.35 -3.61 -19.51
CA VAL A 149 -6.23 -2.92 -18.57
C VAL A 149 -5.45 -2.57 -17.30
N ILE A 150 -5.55 -1.32 -16.85
CA ILE A 150 -5.09 -0.89 -15.53
C ILE A 150 -6.27 -1.01 -14.57
N ASP A 151 -6.09 -1.74 -13.45
CA ASP A 151 -7.18 -1.90 -12.49
C ASP A 151 -7.54 -0.57 -11.83
N LEU A 152 -6.56 0.17 -11.33
CA LEU A 152 -6.80 1.45 -10.69
C LEU A 152 -5.82 2.52 -11.16
N ASN A 153 -6.34 3.65 -11.66
CA ASN A 153 -5.50 4.82 -11.89
C ASN A 153 -6.03 6.01 -11.07
N GLN A 154 -5.14 6.67 -10.33
CA GLN A 154 -5.49 7.71 -9.40
C GLN A 154 -4.81 9.04 -9.77
N VAL A 155 -5.46 10.15 -9.48
CA VAL A 155 -4.80 11.46 -9.53
C VAL A 155 -3.88 11.60 -8.31
N HIS A 156 -2.60 11.82 -8.56
CA HIS A 156 -1.57 11.89 -7.53
C HIS A 156 -1.49 13.28 -6.90
N ASN A 157 -1.44 13.36 -5.56
CA ASN A 157 -1.19 14.58 -4.81
C ASN A 157 -2.19 15.74 -5.03
N MET A 158 -3.45 15.43 -5.30
CA MET A 158 -4.52 16.43 -5.44
C MET A 158 -4.32 17.42 -6.59
N GLY A 159 -3.53 17.11 -7.61
CA GLY A 159 -3.27 18.03 -8.72
C GLY A 159 -4.42 18.09 -9.72
N ASP A 160 -4.96 19.29 -9.98
CA ASP A 160 -6.03 19.58 -10.96
C ASP A 160 -7.09 18.46 -11.06
N PRO A 161 -7.91 18.21 -10.00
CA PRO A 161 -8.88 17.13 -9.99
C PRO A 161 -9.85 17.18 -11.19
N PRO A 162 -10.42 18.34 -11.60
CA PRO A 162 -11.37 18.38 -12.69
C PRO A 162 -10.83 17.80 -14.00
N THR A 163 -9.65 18.25 -14.43
CA THR A 163 -9.07 17.81 -15.69
C THR A 163 -8.58 16.37 -15.63
N GLN A 164 -7.82 16.02 -14.58
CA GLN A 164 -7.22 14.69 -14.51
C GLN A 164 -8.26 13.60 -14.24
N LEU A 165 -9.24 13.83 -13.34
CA LEU A 165 -10.34 12.89 -13.12
C LEU A 165 -11.24 12.77 -14.36
N GLY A 166 -11.47 13.86 -15.09
CA GLY A 166 -12.23 13.83 -16.35
C GLY A 166 -11.60 12.88 -17.36
N VAL A 167 -10.28 12.99 -17.56
CA VAL A 167 -9.55 12.06 -18.46
C VAL A 167 -9.59 10.63 -17.94
N LEU A 168 -9.38 10.40 -16.63
CA LEU A 168 -9.48 9.05 -16.06
C LEU A 168 -10.86 8.43 -16.28
N GLN A 169 -11.92 9.23 -16.20
CA GLN A 169 -13.29 8.79 -16.44
C GLN A 169 -13.50 8.35 -17.91
N GLU A 170 -12.92 9.06 -18.90
CA GLU A 170 -12.95 8.65 -20.30
C GLU A 170 -12.31 7.24 -20.49
N TYR A 171 -11.17 6.99 -19.82
CA TYR A 171 -10.51 5.67 -19.86
C TYR A 171 -11.33 4.59 -19.15
N LYS A 172 -12.03 4.93 -18.07
CA LYS A 172 -12.93 4.01 -17.38
C LYS A 172 -14.13 3.64 -18.26
N GLU A 173 -14.74 4.61 -18.92
CA GLU A 173 -15.85 4.40 -19.84
C GLU A 173 -15.47 3.53 -21.06
N SER A 174 -14.22 3.65 -21.52
CA SER A 174 -13.66 2.79 -22.58
C SER A 174 -13.29 1.37 -22.11
N GLY A 175 -13.35 1.10 -20.80
CA GLY A 175 -12.96 -0.20 -20.20
C GLY A 175 -11.46 -0.42 -20.10
N ARG A 176 -10.63 0.59 -20.38
CA ARG A 176 -9.16 0.49 -20.26
C ARG A 176 -8.67 0.69 -18.81
N ILE A 177 -9.43 1.40 -17.99
CA ILE A 177 -9.23 1.53 -16.56
C ILE A 177 -10.48 1.01 -15.86
N ARG A 178 -10.34 0.20 -14.80
CA ARG A 178 -11.49 -0.35 -14.07
C ARG A 178 -11.97 0.58 -12.96
N TYR A 179 -11.03 1.18 -12.22
CA TYR A 179 -11.29 2.04 -11.08
C TYR A 179 -10.51 3.34 -11.19
N THR A 180 -11.12 4.42 -10.72
CA THR A 180 -10.51 5.75 -10.66
C THR A 180 -10.40 6.23 -9.21
N GLY A 181 -9.48 7.15 -8.93
CA GLY A 181 -9.29 7.63 -7.57
C GLY A 181 -8.46 8.89 -7.44
N MET A 182 -8.25 9.27 -6.19
CA MET A 182 -7.49 10.46 -5.79
C MET A 182 -6.58 10.13 -4.61
N THR A 183 -5.37 10.72 -4.58
CA THR A 183 -4.45 10.48 -3.46
C THR A 183 -3.93 11.74 -2.80
N THR A 184 -3.76 11.68 -1.50
CA THR A 184 -2.91 12.60 -0.73
C THR A 184 -2.30 11.92 0.48
N THR A 185 -1.05 12.27 0.80
CA THR A 185 -0.40 11.89 2.06
C THR A 185 -0.17 13.10 2.97
N SER A 186 -0.95 14.17 2.78
CA SER A 186 -0.90 15.40 3.56
C SER A 186 -2.25 15.65 4.22
N ALA A 187 -2.29 15.62 5.54
CA ALA A 187 -3.49 15.94 6.31
C ALA A 187 -4.03 17.35 6.02
N GLY A 188 -3.16 18.31 5.76
CA GLY A 188 -3.58 19.66 5.35
C GLY A 188 -4.38 19.72 4.04
N GLN A 189 -4.44 18.62 3.29
CA GLN A 189 -5.27 18.51 2.07
C GLN A 189 -6.57 17.72 2.30
N TYR A 190 -6.87 17.24 3.51
CA TYR A 190 -8.05 16.41 3.77
C TYR A 190 -9.35 17.15 3.49
N GLY A 191 -9.45 18.44 3.82
CA GLY A 191 -10.64 19.24 3.45
C GLY A 191 -10.86 19.35 1.93
N ALA A 192 -9.79 19.39 1.13
CA ALA A 192 -9.88 19.36 -0.33
C ALA A 192 -10.23 17.95 -0.83
N LEU A 193 -9.63 16.91 -0.25
CA LEU A 193 -9.95 15.51 -0.57
C LEU A 193 -11.42 15.20 -0.26
N ALA A 194 -11.94 15.63 0.90
CA ALA A 194 -13.34 15.43 1.28
C ALA A 194 -14.31 16.08 0.28
N ARG A 195 -13.97 17.26 -0.27
CA ARG A 195 -14.77 17.87 -1.36
C ARG A 195 -14.76 16.98 -2.61
N VAL A 196 -13.59 16.51 -3.06
CA VAL A 196 -13.50 15.60 -4.21
C VAL A 196 -14.32 14.34 -3.99
N MET A 197 -14.24 13.74 -2.80
CA MET A 197 -15.04 12.55 -2.45
C MET A 197 -16.55 12.79 -2.50
N ARG A 198 -17.02 14.02 -2.26
CA ARG A 198 -18.45 14.38 -2.35
C ARG A 198 -18.89 14.72 -3.76
N GLU A 199 -18.02 15.31 -4.57
CA GLU A 199 -18.38 15.94 -5.85
C GLU A 199 -18.09 15.03 -7.06
N TYR A 200 -17.13 14.10 -6.97
CA TYR A 200 -16.70 13.26 -8.09
C TYR A 200 -17.00 11.77 -7.87
N PRO A 201 -17.36 11.04 -8.93
CA PRO A 201 -17.65 9.61 -8.86
C PRO A 201 -16.34 8.79 -8.86
N ILE A 202 -15.55 8.92 -7.80
CA ILE A 202 -14.30 8.15 -7.63
C ILE A 202 -14.55 6.84 -6.88
N ASP A 203 -13.79 5.79 -7.23
CA ASP A 203 -13.90 4.47 -6.59
C ASP A 203 -12.97 4.32 -5.41
N PHE A 204 -11.82 5.00 -5.42
CA PHE A 204 -10.77 4.88 -4.41
C PHE A 204 -10.22 6.22 -3.97
N ILE A 205 -9.73 6.23 -2.73
CA ILE A 205 -8.77 7.22 -2.25
C ILE A 205 -7.50 6.53 -1.74
N GLY A 206 -6.38 7.24 -1.85
CA GLY A 206 -5.11 6.81 -1.27
C GLY A 206 -4.62 7.81 -0.24
N ILE A 207 -4.39 7.38 1.01
CA ILE A 207 -4.07 8.26 2.14
C ILE A 207 -2.95 7.72 3.03
N ASP A 208 -2.35 8.62 3.82
CA ASP A 208 -1.43 8.27 4.91
C ASP A 208 -2.25 7.94 6.17
N TYR A 209 -2.14 6.70 6.65
CA TYR A 209 -2.78 6.28 7.89
C TYR A 209 -1.93 5.22 8.59
N ALA A 210 -1.71 5.39 9.89
CA ALA A 210 -0.92 4.49 10.72
C ALA A 210 -1.35 4.60 12.19
N ILE A 211 -0.91 3.68 13.03
CA ILE A 211 -1.24 3.68 14.46
C ILE A 211 -0.78 4.96 15.18
N ASP A 212 0.28 5.61 14.70
CA ASP A 212 0.81 6.89 15.21
C ASP A 212 0.42 8.10 14.34
N ASN A 213 -0.48 7.93 13.37
CA ASN A 213 -1.00 8.97 12.49
C ASN A 213 -2.46 8.67 12.14
N ARG A 214 -3.41 9.16 12.94
CA ARG A 214 -4.83 8.80 12.89
C ARG A 214 -5.76 9.94 12.47
N GLU A 215 -5.23 11.06 12.01
CA GLU A 215 -6.03 12.25 11.63
C GLU A 215 -7.11 11.93 10.59
N ALA A 216 -6.88 10.93 9.71
CA ALA A 216 -7.87 10.48 8.74
C ALA A 216 -9.14 9.86 9.37
N GLU A 217 -9.10 9.45 10.65
CA GLU A 217 -10.26 8.90 11.37
C GLU A 217 -11.33 9.97 11.67
N GLU A 218 -10.97 11.25 11.68
CA GLU A 218 -11.89 12.34 12.03
C GLU A 218 -12.93 12.58 10.94
N GLU A 219 -12.54 12.58 9.66
CA GLU A 219 -13.44 12.88 8.54
C GLU A 219 -13.31 11.89 7.37
N ILE A 220 -12.08 11.60 6.93
CA ILE A 220 -11.83 10.95 5.64
C ILE A 220 -12.29 9.48 5.64
N LEU A 221 -11.94 8.71 6.65
CA LEU A 221 -12.34 7.29 6.74
C LEU A 221 -13.85 7.12 6.95
N PRO A 222 -14.53 7.88 7.84
CA PRO A 222 -15.98 7.87 7.91
C PRO A 222 -16.67 8.24 6.61
N LEU A 223 -16.18 9.30 5.92
CA LEU A 223 -16.73 9.72 4.64
C LEU A 223 -16.53 8.66 3.54
N ALA A 224 -15.41 7.95 3.54
CA ALA A 224 -15.17 6.86 2.60
C ALA A 224 -16.18 5.73 2.77
N LEU A 225 -16.50 5.33 4.01
CA LEU A 225 -17.56 4.36 4.31
C LEU A 225 -18.93 4.83 3.84
N ASP A 226 -19.30 6.08 4.18
CA ASP A 226 -20.60 6.65 3.81
C ASP A 226 -20.79 6.72 2.29
N ARG A 227 -19.74 7.04 1.55
CA ARG A 227 -19.77 7.19 0.09
C ARG A 227 -19.50 5.91 -0.67
N GLY A 228 -19.17 4.81 0.00
CA GLY A 228 -18.80 3.55 -0.66
C GLY A 228 -17.52 3.67 -1.48
N ILE A 229 -16.52 4.39 -0.95
CA ILE A 229 -15.20 4.62 -1.59
C ILE A 229 -14.18 3.68 -0.94
N GLY A 230 -13.43 2.92 -1.76
CA GLY A 230 -12.31 2.09 -1.29
C GLY A 230 -11.14 2.94 -0.81
N VAL A 231 -10.40 2.44 0.17
CA VAL A 231 -9.25 3.15 0.74
C VAL A 231 -7.98 2.31 0.62
N ILE A 232 -6.97 2.87 -0.06
CA ILE A 232 -5.59 2.35 -0.01
C ILE A 232 -4.80 3.16 1.01
N VAL A 233 -4.25 2.48 2.00
CA VAL A 233 -3.42 3.11 3.01
C VAL A 233 -1.96 3.04 2.61
N TYR A 234 -1.33 4.20 2.53
CA TYR A 234 0.10 4.37 2.37
C TYR A 234 0.76 4.60 3.73
N LEU A 235 2.08 4.29 3.80
CA LEU A 235 2.91 4.59 4.95
C LEU A 235 2.42 3.99 6.29
N PRO A 236 1.90 2.74 6.31
CA PRO A 236 1.27 2.14 7.50
C PRO A 236 2.22 1.98 8.71
N PHE A 237 3.50 2.26 8.54
CA PHE A 237 4.53 2.26 9.58
C PHE A 237 4.92 3.68 10.04
N GLY A 238 4.01 4.65 9.91
CA GLY A 238 4.22 6.03 10.36
C GLY A 238 5.45 6.67 9.70
N ARG A 239 5.61 6.56 8.37
CA ARG A 239 6.79 7.05 7.63
C ARG A 239 8.11 6.53 8.22
N SER A 240 8.13 5.30 8.69
CA SER A 240 9.25 4.63 9.40
C SER A 240 9.55 5.18 10.80
N ARG A 241 8.77 6.14 11.35
CA ARG A 241 8.94 6.62 12.73
C ARG A 241 8.76 5.51 13.74
N MET A 242 7.78 4.63 13.52
CA MET A 242 7.47 3.55 14.44
C MET A 242 8.67 2.64 14.70
N TRP A 243 9.50 2.36 13.70
CA TRP A 243 10.70 1.54 13.89
C TRP A 243 11.69 2.16 14.88
N ARG A 244 11.85 3.48 14.87
CA ARG A 244 12.70 4.20 15.85
C ARG A 244 12.08 4.19 17.24
N ARG A 245 10.75 4.36 17.34
CA ARG A 245 10.03 4.34 18.62
C ARG A 245 10.04 2.96 19.26
N ILE A 246 9.88 1.90 18.46
CA ILE A 246 9.93 0.51 18.92
C ILE A 246 11.35 0.16 19.40
N GLY A 247 12.41 0.53 18.66
CA GLY A 247 13.78 0.17 18.97
C GLY A 247 13.97 -1.35 19.07
N ASP A 248 14.61 -1.81 20.15
CA ASP A 248 14.90 -3.24 20.39
C ASP A 248 13.80 -3.96 21.21
N ARG A 249 12.62 -3.39 21.36
CA ARG A 249 11.53 -3.98 22.14
C ARG A 249 10.95 -5.20 21.47
N THR A 250 10.73 -6.22 22.27
CA THR A 250 9.99 -7.42 21.82
C THR A 250 8.51 -7.10 21.66
N LEU A 251 7.87 -7.76 20.70
CA LEU A 251 6.43 -7.70 20.54
C LEU A 251 5.76 -8.33 21.79
N PRO A 252 4.73 -7.69 22.38
CA PRO A 252 4.02 -8.27 23.51
C PRO A 252 3.35 -9.59 23.17
N ASP A 253 3.38 -10.56 24.10
CA ASP A 253 2.81 -11.90 23.90
C ASP A 253 1.33 -11.87 23.52
N TRP A 254 0.57 -10.92 24.04
CA TRP A 254 -0.86 -10.78 23.73
C TRP A 254 -1.15 -10.40 22.26
N ALA A 255 -0.15 -9.95 21.50
CA ALA A 255 -0.32 -9.71 20.06
C ALA A 255 -0.65 -11.01 19.31
N ARG A 256 -0.28 -12.17 19.84
CA ARG A 256 -0.63 -13.49 19.30
C ARG A 256 -2.12 -13.83 19.44
N GLU A 257 -2.85 -13.12 20.28
CA GLU A 257 -4.32 -13.29 20.43
C GLU A 257 -5.06 -12.95 19.13
N PHE A 258 -4.45 -12.08 18.29
CA PHE A 258 -4.92 -11.75 16.94
C PHE A 258 -3.90 -12.10 15.85
N ASP A 259 -3.09 -13.14 16.06
CA ASP A 259 -2.16 -13.71 15.09
C ASP A 259 -1.13 -12.69 14.56
N ALA A 260 -0.65 -11.76 15.39
CA ALA A 260 0.48 -10.91 15.07
C ALA A 260 1.77 -11.49 15.71
N HIS A 261 2.76 -11.78 14.87
CA HIS A 261 4.01 -12.40 15.28
C HIS A 261 5.21 -11.45 15.19
N THR A 262 5.04 -10.31 14.52
CA THR A 262 6.04 -9.28 14.33
C THR A 262 5.43 -7.88 14.53
N TRP A 263 6.29 -6.89 14.74
CA TRP A 263 5.83 -5.50 14.80
C TRP A 263 5.23 -5.00 13.48
N ALA A 264 5.70 -5.52 12.33
CA ALA A 264 5.10 -5.18 11.04
C ALA A 264 3.65 -5.68 10.97
N GLN A 265 3.42 -6.96 11.31
CA GLN A 265 2.08 -7.54 11.36
C GLN A 265 1.19 -6.82 12.36
N PHE A 266 1.69 -6.49 13.55
CA PHE A 266 0.97 -5.71 14.55
C PHE A 266 0.45 -4.39 14.00
N MET A 267 1.33 -3.58 13.39
CA MET A 267 0.95 -2.29 12.81
C MET A 267 0.00 -2.44 11.61
N LEU A 268 0.24 -3.41 10.73
CA LEU A 268 -0.63 -3.65 9.58
C LEU A 268 -2.03 -4.10 10.02
N LYS A 269 -2.13 -4.98 11.03
CA LYS A 269 -3.42 -5.42 11.57
C LYS A 269 -4.19 -4.29 12.24
N PHE A 270 -3.52 -3.31 12.87
CA PHE A 270 -4.17 -2.08 13.32
C PHE A 270 -4.83 -1.35 12.15
N VAL A 271 -4.08 -1.11 11.08
CA VAL A 271 -4.56 -0.37 9.92
C VAL A 271 -5.74 -1.07 9.24
N ILE A 272 -5.62 -2.36 8.96
CA ILE A 272 -6.67 -3.11 8.26
C ILE A 272 -7.86 -3.49 9.14
N ALA A 273 -7.76 -3.34 10.47
CA ALA A 273 -8.91 -3.48 11.36
C ALA A 273 -9.92 -2.36 11.19
N ASN A 274 -9.51 -1.19 10.70
CA ASN A 274 -10.44 -0.11 10.39
C ASN A 274 -11.35 -0.53 9.21
N PRO A 275 -12.69 -0.50 9.38
CA PRO A 275 -13.62 -1.01 8.36
C PRO A 275 -13.59 -0.23 7.03
N ALA A 276 -13.14 1.01 7.04
CA ALA A 276 -13.00 1.83 5.82
C ALA A 276 -11.80 1.41 4.96
N VAL A 277 -10.75 0.80 5.55
CA VAL A 277 -9.52 0.48 4.83
C VAL A 277 -9.72 -0.75 3.95
N THR A 278 -9.59 -0.60 2.64
CA THR A 278 -9.66 -1.72 1.68
C THR A 278 -8.33 -2.46 1.61
N VAL A 279 -7.24 -1.73 1.43
CA VAL A 279 -5.88 -2.31 1.30
C VAL A 279 -4.87 -1.45 2.05
N ALA A 280 -3.94 -2.07 2.76
CA ALA A 280 -2.70 -1.44 3.20
C ALA A 280 -1.57 -1.82 2.24
N ALA A 281 -0.88 -0.82 1.69
CA ALA A 281 0.21 -1.00 0.72
C ALA A 281 1.57 -0.55 1.30
N PRO A 282 2.13 -1.33 2.26
CA PRO A 282 3.47 -1.08 2.74
C PRO A 282 4.47 -1.25 1.60
N GLY A 283 5.51 -0.48 1.63
CA GLY A 283 6.55 -0.64 0.65
C GLY A 283 7.79 -1.35 1.22
N THR A 284 8.42 -2.23 0.43
CA THR A 284 9.68 -2.89 0.75
C THR A 284 10.43 -3.30 -0.50
N GLY A 285 11.77 -3.28 -0.46
CA GLY A 285 12.66 -3.87 -1.46
C GLY A 285 13.27 -5.20 -1.02
N ASP A 286 12.79 -5.77 0.08
CA ASP A 286 13.30 -6.99 0.69
C ASP A 286 12.20 -8.07 0.70
N PRO A 287 12.42 -9.24 0.06
CA PRO A 287 11.41 -10.28 -0.03
C PRO A 287 11.03 -10.88 1.33
N GLU A 288 11.95 -10.95 2.30
CA GLU A 288 11.61 -11.42 3.65
C GLU A 288 10.63 -10.46 4.35
N HIS A 289 10.82 -9.16 4.16
CA HIS A 289 9.87 -8.16 4.65
C HIS A 289 8.51 -8.23 3.92
N MET A 290 8.51 -8.63 2.63
CA MET A 290 7.24 -8.83 1.92
C MET A 290 6.46 -9.99 2.50
N VAL A 291 7.11 -11.14 2.70
CA VAL A 291 6.53 -12.31 3.36
C VAL A 291 5.96 -11.93 4.74
N ASP A 292 6.72 -11.19 5.56
CA ASP A 292 6.26 -10.74 6.87
C ASP A 292 5.03 -9.80 6.77
N ASN A 293 5.04 -8.85 5.84
CA ASN A 293 3.92 -7.95 5.62
C ASN A 293 2.64 -8.71 5.20
N LEU A 294 2.78 -9.70 4.30
CA LEU A 294 1.65 -10.55 3.88
C LEU A 294 1.02 -11.31 5.04
N GLY A 295 1.83 -11.72 6.03
CA GLY A 295 1.35 -12.32 7.28
C GLY A 295 0.41 -11.39 8.06
N GLY A 296 0.58 -10.07 7.96
CA GLY A 296 -0.35 -9.09 8.53
C GLY A 296 -1.77 -9.16 7.98
N GLY A 297 -1.94 -9.68 6.76
CA GLY A 297 -3.23 -9.90 6.10
C GLY A 297 -3.83 -11.29 6.32
N ARG A 298 -3.35 -12.07 7.28
CA ARG A 298 -3.84 -13.43 7.54
C ARG A 298 -4.39 -13.58 8.96
N GLY A 299 -5.23 -14.59 9.18
CA GLY A 299 -5.74 -14.96 10.48
C GLY A 299 -6.70 -13.92 11.10
N ARG A 300 -6.71 -13.81 12.42
CA ARG A 300 -7.63 -12.95 13.19
C ARG A 300 -7.23 -11.48 13.11
N LEU A 301 -8.21 -10.60 13.16
CA LEU A 301 -8.00 -9.17 13.37
C LEU A 301 -8.12 -8.80 14.84
N PRO A 302 -7.49 -7.71 15.31
CA PRO A 302 -7.66 -7.19 16.65
C PRO A 302 -9.12 -6.81 16.92
N THR A 303 -9.62 -7.15 18.11
CA THR A 303 -10.91 -6.68 18.64
C THR A 303 -10.79 -5.21 19.08
N ALA A 304 -11.92 -4.58 19.44
CA ALA A 304 -11.92 -3.22 19.99
C ALA A 304 -11.01 -3.08 21.23
N ASP A 305 -11.01 -4.10 22.12
CA ASP A 305 -10.11 -4.13 23.29
C ASP A 305 -8.63 -4.23 22.88
N HIS A 306 -8.34 -5.06 21.88
CA HIS A 306 -6.98 -5.14 21.36
C HIS A 306 -6.53 -3.80 20.75
N LEU A 307 -7.38 -3.15 19.95
CA LEU A 307 -7.07 -1.84 19.35
C LEU A 307 -6.78 -0.79 20.43
N ARG A 308 -7.57 -0.74 21.53
CA ARG A 308 -7.29 0.15 22.65
C ARG A 308 -5.93 -0.13 23.29
N ARG A 309 -5.62 -1.40 23.59
CA ARG A 309 -4.33 -1.82 24.15
C ARG A 309 -3.15 -1.50 23.20
N MET A 310 -3.36 -1.64 21.89
CA MET A 310 -2.37 -1.28 20.87
C MET A 310 -2.05 0.21 20.91
N LEU A 311 -3.07 1.05 21.04
CA LEU A 311 -2.90 2.51 21.15
C LEU A 311 -2.17 2.89 22.44
N GLU A 312 -2.62 2.38 23.58
CA GLU A 312 -1.98 2.60 24.88
C GLU A 312 -0.48 2.22 24.85
N LEU A 313 -0.18 1.08 24.24
CA LEU A 313 1.21 0.64 24.07
C LEU A 313 2.01 1.62 23.22
N VAL A 314 1.49 2.02 22.07
CA VAL A 314 2.21 2.93 21.16
C VAL A 314 2.35 4.33 21.77
N GLU A 315 1.37 4.82 22.52
CA GLU A 315 1.45 6.09 23.23
C GLU A 315 2.51 6.06 24.33
N SER A 316 2.74 4.91 24.97
CA SER A 316 3.80 4.72 25.97
C SER A 316 5.21 4.63 25.39
N LEU A 317 5.37 4.44 24.06
CA LEU A 317 6.68 4.41 23.44
C LEU A 317 7.32 5.80 23.41
N PRO A 318 8.65 5.89 23.48
CA PRO A 318 9.34 7.18 23.42
C PRO A 318 8.96 7.93 22.15
N GLY A 319 8.95 9.26 22.24
CA GLY A 319 8.82 10.13 21.07
C GLY A 319 9.93 9.83 20.05
N GLY A 320 9.59 9.76 18.77
CA GLY A 320 10.56 9.50 17.69
C GLY A 320 11.21 10.78 17.17
#